data_7f2adad12a857d528de89b1193eee17c
#
_entry.id   7f2adad12a857d528de89b1193eee17c
#
_cell.length_a   1.000
_cell.length_b   1.000
_cell.length_c   1.000
_cell.angle_alpha   90.00
_cell.angle_beta   90.00
_cell.angle_gamma   90.00
#
_symmetry.space_group_name_H-M   'P 1'
#
loop_
_entity.id
_entity.type
_entity.pdbx_description
1 polymer ?
#
loop_
_entity_poly.entity_id
_entity_poly.type
_entity_poly.pdbx_seq_one_letter_code
_entity_poly.pdbx_strand_id
1 'polypeptide(L)'
;GQRGVPLIFLQNITGFMVGRDAESGGIAKDGAKLVTAVSCVPVPKFTVIIGGSHGAGNYGMCGRAYDPRFLFMWPNARISVMGGPQAADVLATVKQDQRAREGLSPMSGEELDEFRRPILEKYETEGSPYYSTARLWDDGVIDPRDTRDVLGLAISASLNAPFPDLSLIHISEPTRRSV
;
A
#
# COMPACT_ATOMS: atom_id res chain seq x y z
N GLY A 1 -20.68 4.56 2.80
CA GLY A 1 -21.41 3.33 2.52
C GLY A 1 -22.91 3.54 2.58
N GLN A 2 -23.46 3.96 3.71
CA GLN A 2 -24.91 4.15 3.89
C GLN A 2 -25.56 5.13 2.89
N ARG A 3 -24.82 6.11 2.43
CA ARG A 3 -25.28 7.09 1.43
C ARG A 3 -25.12 6.63 -0.02
N GLY A 4 -24.55 5.46 -0.26
CA GLY A 4 -24.26 4.96 -1.61
C GLY A 4 -23.25 5.80 -2.40
N VAL A 5 -22.37 6.54 -1.72
CA VAL A 5 -21.41 7.43 -2.38
C VAL A 5 -20.10 6.65 -2.67
N PRO A 6 -19.63 6.63 -3.93
CA PRO A 6 -18.33 6.06 -4.28
C PRO A 6 -17.19 6.71 -3.49
N LEU A 7 -16.16 5.91 -3.18
CA LEU A 7 -14.99 6.36 -2.42
C LEU A 7 -13.77 6.48 -3.32
N ILE A 8 -13.04 7.58 -3.19
CA ILE A 8 -11.75 7.79 -3.84
C ILE A 8 -10.67 7.84 -2.77
N PHE A 9 -9.62 7.04 -2.93
CA PHE A 9 -8.43 7.00 -2.08
C PHE A 9 -7.24 7.59 -2.84
N LEU A 10 -6.71 8.70 -2.34
CA LEU A 10 -5.48 9.28 -2.85
C LEU A 10 -4.33 8.86 -1.92
N GLN A 11 -3.53 7.89 -2.35
CA GLN A 11 -2.48 7.33 -1.51
C GLN A 11 -1.17 8.10 -1.66
N ASN A 12 -0.69 8.63 -0.55
CA ASN A 12 0.68 9.09 -0.34
C ASN A 12 1.06 8.77 1.11
N ILE A 13 1.45 7.52 1.36
CA ILE A 13 1.61 6.95 2.69
C ILE A 13 2.94 6.23 2.82
N THR A 14 3.56 6.36 3.98
CA THR A 14 4.82 5.68 4.33
C THR A 14 4.61 4.36 5.09
N GLY A 15 3.37 4.06 5.47
CA GLY A 15 2.97 2.94 6.32
C GLY A 15 2.25 3.42 7.59
N PHE A 16 1.94 2.50 8.50
CA PHE A 16 1.49 2.85 9.84
C PHE A 16 2.69 3.24 10.71
N MET A 17 2.45 4.15 11.65
CA MET A 17 3.45 4.49 12.66
C MET A 17 3.77 3.24 13.49
N VAL A 18 5.05 3.06 13.77
CA VAL A 18 5.59 1.98 14.61
C VAL A 18 6.20 2.58 15.87
N GLY A 19 6.37 1.75 16.89
CA GLY A 19 7.01 2.12 18.13
C GLY A 19 6.06 2.05 19.33
N ARG A 20 6.65 2.00 20.51
CA ARG A 20 5.96 1.74 21.77
C ARG A 20 4.77 2.67 22.03
N ASP A 21 4.93 3.95 21.76
CA ASP A 21 3.88 4.95 22.02
C ASP A 21 2.71 4.80 21.05
N ALA A 22 2.98 4.55 19.76
CA ALA A 22 1.95 4.30 18.76
C ALA A 22 1.19 2.99 19.06
N GLU A 23 1.91 1.94 19.42
CA GLU A 23 1.33 0.63 19.73
C GLU A 23 0.52 0.65 21.02
N SER A 24 1.02 1.27 22.10
CA SER A 24 0.29 1.45 23.36
C SER A 24 -0.89 2.41 23.21
N GLY A 25 -0.81 3.37 22.29
CA GLY A 25 -1.91 4.28 21.91
C GLY A 25 -3.05 3.60 21.13
N GLY A 26 -2.83 2.35 20.65
CA GLY A 26 -3.88 1.57 19.99
C GLY A 26 -3.87 1.63 18.47
N ILE A 27 -2.76 2.00 17.82
CA ILE A 27 -2.64 2.11 16.36
C ILE A 27 -3.08 0.84 15.63
N ALA A 28 -2.77 -0.34 16.17
CA ALA A 28 -3.16 -1.61 15.57
C ALA A 28 -4.68 -1.81 15.59
N LYS A 29 -5.33 -1.46 16.70
CA LYS A 29 -6.78 -1.53 16.87
C LYS A 29 -7.52 -0.55 15.94
N ASP A 30 -7.03 0.67 15.84
CA ASP A 30 -7.63 1.69 14.97
C ASP A 30 -7.37 1.40 13.50
N GLY A 31 -6.18 0.91 13.15
CA GLY A 31 -5.87 0.39 11.82
C GLY A 31 -6.76 -0.77 11.40
N ALA A 32 -7.03 -1.71 12.31
CA ALA A 32 -7.96 -2.81 12.06
C ALA A 32 -9.38 -2.33 11.77
N LYS A 33 -9.88 -1.31 12.48
CA LYS A 33 -11.19 -0.68 12.21
C LYS A 33 -11.23 -0.05 10.82
N LEU A 34 -10.18 0.68 10.43
CA LEU A 34 -10.07 1.29 9.10
C LEU A 34 -10.09 0.23 8.01
N VAL A 35 -9.26 -0.82 8.14
CA VAL A 35 -9.21 -1.94 7.20
C VAL A 35 -10.56 -2.64 7.09
N THR A 36 -11.22 -2.90 8.21
CA THR A 36 -12.58 -3.50 8.23
C THR A 36 -13.58 -2.61 7.51
N ALA A 37 -13.58 -1.32 7.78
CA ALA A 37 -14.49 -0.38 7.10
C ALA A 37 -14.28 -0.37 5.58
N VAL A 38 -13.03 -0.34 5.13
CA VAL A 38 -12.68 -0.33 3.69
C VAL A 38 -13.05 -1.64 3.01
N SER A 39 -12.84 -2.78 3.67
CA SER A 39 -13.16 -4.09 3.09
C SER A 39 -14.65 -4.38 3.04
N CYS A 40 -15.42 -3.91 4.02
CA CYS A 40 -16.85 -4.23 4.15
C CYS A 40 -17.77 -3.23 3.43
N VAL A 41 -17.30 -2.03 3.09
CA VAL A 41 -18.17 -1.05 2.44
C VAL A 41 -18.52 -1.48 1.01
N PRO A 42 -19.84 -1.52 0.64
CA PRO A 42 -20.27 -2.09 -0.63
C PRO A 42 -20.20 -1.12 -1.82
N VAL A 43 -19.88 0.16 -1.58
CA VAL A 43 -19.80 1.17 -2.65
C VAL A 43 -18.54 0.98 -3.49
N PRO A 44 -18.56 1.41 -4.77
CA PRO A 44 -17.37 1.42 -5.62
C PRO A 44 -16.22 2.19 -4.97
N LYS A 45 -15.03 1.61 -5.01
CA LYS A 45 -13.79 2.18 -4.49
C LYS A 45 -12.82 2.40 -5.64
N PHE A 46 -12.14 3.52 -5.63
CA PHE A 46 -11.13 3.90 -6.62
C PHE A 46 -9.89 4.34 -5.88
N THR A 47 -8.73 3.87 -6.32
CA THR A 47 -7.47 4.23 -5.69
C THR A 47 -6.54 4.87 -6.71
N VAL A 48 -5.93 5.99 -6.32
CA VAL A 48 -4.83 6.61 -7.07
C VAL A 48 -3.63 6.73 -6.16
N ILE A 49 -2.54 6.08 -6.52
CA ILE A 49 -1.27 6.21 -5.81
C ILE A 49 -0.56 7.43 -6.38
N ILE A 50 -0.58 8.54 -5.62
CA ILE A 50 -0.04 9.83 -6.02
C ILE A 50 1.40 10.06 -5.56
N GLY A 51 1.90 9.17 -4.70
CA GLY A 51 3.25 9.19 -4.12
C GLY A 51 3.60 7.84 -3.56
N GLY A 52 4.00 7.75 -2.29
CA GLY A 52 4.29 6.49 -1.63
C GLY A 52 3.05 5.65 -1.32
N SER A 53 3.17 4.34 -1.42
CA SER A 53 2.19 3.37 -0.94
C SER A 53 2.94 2.19 -0.31
N HIS A 54 3.19 2.28 1.00
CA HIS A 54 4.07 1.35 1.68
C HIS A 54 3.36 0.64 2.84
N GLY A 55 3.70 -0.65 3.01
CA GLY A 55 3.32 -1.46 4.16
C GLY A 55 1.81 -1.59 4.38
N ALA A 56 1.42 -1.68 5.64
CA ALA A 56 0.02 -1.85 6.04
C ALA A 56 -0.87 -0.64 5.74
N GLY A 57 -0.29 0.56 5.53
CA GLY A 57 -1.03 1.74 5.09
C GLY A 57 -1.68 1.56 3.73
N ASN A 58 -1.07 0.78 2.84
CA ASN A 58 -1.67 0.39 1.56
C ASN A 58 -3.02 -0.32 1.76
N TYR A 59 -3.13 -1.19 2.76
CA TYR A 59 -4.38 -1.89 3.06
C TYR A 59 -5.47 -0.94 3.53
N GLY A 60 -5.21 -0.10 4.50
CA GLY A 60 -6.17 0.86 5.04
C GLY A 60 -6.66 1.89 4.03
N MET A 61 -5.87 2.15 2.99
CA MET A 61 -6.19 3.08 1.90
C MET A 61 -6.64 2.37 0.61
N CYS A 62 -7.24 1.19 0.74
CA CYS A 62 -7.80 0.44 -0.39
C CYS A 62 -6.78 0.10 -1.47
N GLY A 63 -5.67 -0.54 -1.09
CA GLY A 63 -4.74 -1.14 -2.06
C GLY A 63 -5.37 -2.30 -2.82
N ARG A 64 -4.61 -2.91 -3.72
CA ARG A 64 -5.12 -3.95 -4.64
C ARG A 64 -5.82 -5.12 -3.93
N ALA A 65 -5.37 -5.49 -2.73
CA ALA A 65 -5.96 -6.58 -1.95
C ALA A 65 -7.40 -6.31 -1.48
N TYR A 66 -7.85 -5.06 -1.50
CA TYR A 66 -9.20 -4.64 -1.08
C TYR A 66 -10.13 -4.34 -2.24
N ASP A 67 -9.78 -4.84 -3.42
CA ASP A 67 -10.62 -4.86 -4.62
C ASP A 67 -11.21 -3.49 -4.99
N PRO A 68 -10.37 -2.47 -5.20
CA PRO A 68 -10.85 -1.25 -5.82
C PRO A 68 -11.34 -1.56 -7.24
N ARG A 69 -12.36 -0.85 -7.72
CA ARG A 69 -12.84 -0.96 -9.09
C ARG A 69 -11.74 -0.62 -10.09
N PHE A 70 -10.95 0.40 -9.74
CA PHE A 70 -9.73 0.76 -10.45
C PHE A 70 -8.68 1.23 -9.45
N LEU A 71 -7.43 0.90 -9.74
CA LEU A 71 -6.25 1.39 -9.06
C LEU A 71 -5.28 1.95 -10.10
N PHE A 72 -5.04 3.24 -10.04
CA PHE A 72 -4.12 3.94 -10.93
C PHE A 72 -2.89 4.42 -10.17
N MET A 73 -1.80 4.63 -10.89
CA MET A 73 -0.57 5.19 -10.34
C MET A 73 -0.14 6.44 -11.11
N TRP A 74 0.39 7.43 -10.41
CA TRP A 74 1.12 8.51 -11.06
C TRP A 74 2.55 8.07 -11.39
N PRO A 75 3.23 8.72 -12.38
CA PRO A 75 4.60 8.33 -12.77
C PRO A 75 5.64 8.40 -11.66
N ASN A 76 5.42 9.28 -10.67
CA ASN A 76 6.30 9.44 -9.50
C ASN A 76 5.93 8.51 -8.33
N ALA A 77 4.88 7.71 -8.45
CA ALA A 77 4.44 6.82 -7.38
C ALA A 77 5.47 5.72 -7.09
N ARG A 78 5.46 5.24 -5.85
CA ARG A 78 6.28 4.10 -5.41
C ARG A 78 5.45 3.18 -4.54
N ILE A 79 5.56 1.89 -4.82
CA ILE A 79 4.88 0.84 -4.05
C ILE A 79 5.89 -0.19 -3.56
N SER A 80 5.86 -0.49 -2.27
CA SER A 80 6.71 -1.53 -1.66
C SER A 80 6.25 -1.87 -0.25
N VAL A 81 6.89 -2.86 0.38
CA VAL A 81 6.63 -3.23 1.79
C VAL A 81 7.00 -2.09 2.73
N MET A 82 8.10 -1.37 2.45
CA MET A 82 8.55 -0.18 3.17
C MET A 82 9.34 0.72 2.21
N GLY A 83 9.62 1.96 2.60
CA GLY A 83 10.46 2.83 1.79
C GLY A 83 11.87 2.26 1.59
N GLY A 84 12.46 2.48 0.42
CA GLY A 84 13.81 1.98 0.10
C GLY A 84 14.88 2.38 1.11
N PRO A 85 14.99 3.66 1.52
CA PRO A 85 15.93 4.08 2.56
C PRO A 85 15.73 3.34 3.89
N GLN A 86 14.49 3.18 4.36
CA GLN A 86 14.19 2.44 5.58
C GLN A 86 14.60 0.97 5.47
N ALA A 87 14.34 0.33 4.33
CA ALA A 87 14.74 -1.06 4.09
C ALA A 87 16.27 -1.21 4.12
N ALA A 88 16.99 -0.30 3.47
CA ALA A 88 18.46 -0.29 3.48
C ALA A 88 19.03 -0.11 4.89
N ASP A 89 18.46 0.80 5.69
CA ASP A 89 18.90 1.05 7.06
C ASP A 89 18.63 -0.14 8.00
N VAL A 90 17.45 -0.76 7.90
CA VAL A 90 17.12 -1.95 8.69
C VAL A 90 18.07 -3.10 8.36
N LEU A 91 18.31 -3.38 7.08
CA LEU A 91 19.20 -4.45 6.67
C LEU A 91 20.67 -4.16 7.05
N ALA A 92 21.11 -2.90 6.97
CA ALA A 92 22.43 -2.49 7.43
C ALA A 92 22.59 -2.71 8.94
N THR A 93 21.58 -2.36 9.75
CA THR A 93 21.56 -2.60 11.19
C THR A 93 21.66 -4.09 11.50
N VAL A 94 20.82 -4.91 10.86
CA VAL A 94 20.86 -6.38 11.03
C VAL A 94 22.25 -6.94 10.69
N LYS A 95 22.88 -6.43 9.61
CA LYS A 95 24.22 -6.86 9.21
C LYS A 95 25.28 -6.45 10.21
N GLN A 96 25.19 -5.26 10.78
CA GLN A 96 26.08 -4.79 11.86
C GLN A 96 25.94 -5.65 13.11
N ASP A 97 24.70 -5.95 13.53
CA ASP A 97 24.44 -6.81 14.68
C ASP A 97 24.97 -8.24 14.47
N GLN A 98 24.87 -8.76 13.27
CA GLN A 98 25.45 -10.05 12.91
C GLN A 98 26.97 -10.02 13.06
N ARG A 99 27.65 -9.01 12.49
CA ARG A 99 29.11 -8.85 12.61
C ARG A 99 29.57 -8.76 14.08
N ALA A 100 28.84 -8.01 14.89
CA ALA A 100 29.10 -7.88 16.31
C ALA A 100 29.04 -9.24 17.05
N ARG A 101 28.05 -10.08 16.72
CA ARG A 101 27.91 -11.43 17.28
C ARG A 101 29.06 -12.36 16.86
N GLU A 102 29.59 -12.16 15.66
CA GLU A 102 30.73 -12.91 15.10
C GLU A 102 32.09 -12.35 15.56
N GLY A 103 32.10 -11.31 16.40
CA GLY A 103 33.32 -10.67 16.90
C GLY A 103 34.08 -9.85 15.83
N LEU A 104 33.44 -9.50 14.75
CA LEU A 104 34.01 -8.71 13.67
C LEU A 104 33.83 -7.21 13.92
N SER A 105 34.76 -6.41 13.40
CA SER A 105 34.64 -4.94 13.45
C SER A 105 33.41 -4.44 12.74
N PRO A 106 32.79 -3.33 13.22
CA PRO A 106 31.72 -2.65 12.48
C PRO A 106 32.14 -2.29 11.06
N MET A 107 31.18 -2.28 10.14
CA MET A 107 31.41 -1.82 8.76
C MET A 107 31.79 -0.34 8.76
N SER A 108 32.74 0.05 7.92
CA SER A 108 33.04 1.45 7.65
C SER A 108 31.88 2.17 6.95
N GLY A 109 31.94 3.49 6.85
CA GLY A 109 30.93 4.27 6.11
C GLY A 109 30.84 3.84 4.64
N GLU A 110 31.99 3.63 4.00
CA GLU A 110 32.04 3.19 2.59
C GLU A 110 31.47 1.79 2.40
N GLU A 111 31.79 0.84 3.30
CA GLU A 111 31.23 -0.50 3.26
C GLU A 111 29.70 -0.50 3.49
N LEU A 112 29.19 0.38 4.35
CA LEU A 112 27.76 0.57 4.57
C LEU A 112 27.05 1.11 3.32
N ASP A 113 27.63 2.10 2.68
CA ASP A 113 27.07 2.69 1.45
C ASP A 113 27.08 1.68 0.29
N GLU A 114 28.16 0.92 0.17
CA GLU A 114 28.23 -0.16 -0.82
C GLU A 114 27.19 -1.26 -0.54
N PHE A 115 26.98 -1.61 0.72
CA PHE A 115 25.94 -2.57 1.12
C PHE A 115 24.52 -2.06 0.85
N ARG A 116 24.25 -0.77 1.07
CA ARG A 116 22.94 -0.16 0.88
C ARG A 116 22.57 0.03 -0.60
N ARG A 117 23.55 0.33 -1.44
CA ARG A 117 23.34 0.67 -2.86
C ARG A 117 22.47 -0.35 -3.62
N PRO A 118 22.76 -1.65 -3.65
CA PRO A 118 21.94 -2.62 -4.38
C PRO A 118 20.52 -2.73 -3.84
N ILE A 119 20.33 -2.49 -2.53
CA ILE A 119 19.01 -2.48 -1.92
C ILE A 119 18.20 -1.29 -2.42
N LEU A 120 18.78 -0.09 -2.41
CA LEU A 120 18.15 1.12 -2.92
C LEU A 120 17.81 1.02 -4.39
N GLU A 121 18.72 0.52 -5.22
CA GLU A 121 18.51 0.29 -6.65
C GLU A 121 17.36 -0.69 -6.92
N LYS A 122 17.29 -1.76 -6.15
CA LYS A 122 16.20 -2.74 -6.23
C LYS A 122 14.86 -2.09 -5.89
N TYR A 123 14.77 -1.35 -4.80
CA TYR A 123 13.55 -0.68 -4.37
C TYR A 123 13.10 0.40 -5.35
N GLU A 124 14.05 1.14 -5.94
CA GLU A 124 13.73 2.14 -6.96
C GLU A 124 13.19 1.50 -8.24
N THR A 125 13.79 0.40 -8.68
CA THR A 125 13.39 -0.32 -9.89
C THR A 125 12.05 -1.04 -9.68
N GLU A 126 11.95 -1.88 -8.65
CA GLU A 126 10.79 -2.73 -8.41
C GLU A 126 9.60 -1.96 -7.80
N GLY A 127 9.84 -0.85 -7.11
CA GLY A 127 8.81 0.05 -6.60
C GLY A 127 8.21 0.99 -7.65
N SER A 128 8.76 1.03 -8.85
CA SER A 128 8.33 1.89 -9.95
C SER A 128 6.90 1.54 -10.43
N PRO A 129 6.07 2.52 -10.81
CA PRO A 129 4.75 2.27 -11.37
C PRO A 129 4.81 1.47 -12.68
N TYR A 130 5.86 1.63 -13.49
CA TYR A 130 6.04 0.86 -14.72
C TYR A 130 6.34 -0.62 -14.46
N TYR A 131 7.05 -0.91 -13.38
CA TYR A 131 7.27 -2.28 -12.93
C TYR A 131 5.98 -2.92 -12.43
N SER A 132 5.16 -2.16 -11.71
CA SER A 132 3.85 -2.56 -11.20
C SER A 132 2.87 -2.85 -12.34
N THR A 133 2.70 -1.90 -13.26
CA THR A 133 1.80 -2.01 -14.41
C THR A 133 2.17 -3.19 -15.31
N ALA A 134 3.46 -3.42 -15.56
CA ALA A 134 3.92 -4.57 -16.35
C ALA A 134 3.54 -5.93 -15.72
N ARG A 135 3.18 -5.94 -14.44
CA ARG A 135 2.74 -7.14 -13.67
C ARG A 135 1.25 -7.15 -13.36
N LEU A 136 0.52 -6.20 -13.90
CA LEU A 136 -0.93 -6.06 -13.67
C LEU A 136 -1.29 -5.87 -12.18
N TRP A 137 -0.41 -5.22 -11.42
CA TRP A 137 -0.70 -4.88 -10.02
C TRP A 137 -1.57 -3.63 -9.88
N ASP A 138 -1.69 -2.87 -10.95
CA ASP A 138 -2.55 -1.71 -11.11
C ASP A 138 -3.27 -1.75 -12.47
N ASP A 139 -4.15 -0.80 -12.71
CA ASP A 139 -4.93 -0.70 -13.93
C ASP A 139 -4.33 0.35 -14.90
N GLY A 140 -3.19 0.93 -14.56
CA GLY A 140 -2.41 1.78 -15.43
C GLY A 140 -1.77 2.98 -14.75
N VAL A 141 -0.78 3.55 -15.45
CA VAL A 141 -0.13 4.81 -15.07
C VAL A 141 -0.85 5.95 -15.79
N ILE A 142 -1.25 6.96 -15.03
CA ILE A 142 -1.99 8.12 -15.55
C ILE A 142 -1.21 9.41 -15.32
N ASP A 143 -1.35 10.37 -16.24
CA ASP A 143 -0.84 11.72 -16.02
C ASP A 143 -1.62 12.37 -14.87
N PRO A 144 -0.94 13.03 -13.91
CA PRO A 144 -1.61 13.76 -12.83
C PRO A 144 -2.68 14.73 -13.32
N ARG A 145 -2.51 15.33 -14.49
CA ARG A 145 -3.46 16.28 -15.09
C ARG A 145 -4.76 15.64 -15.53
N ASP A 146 -4.71 14.35 -15.90
CA ASP A 146 -5.86 13.60 -16.40
C ASP A 146 -6.63 12.88 -15.28
N THR A 147 -6.13 12.98 -14.03
CA THR A 147 -6.70 12.25 -12.89
C THR A 147 -8.19 12.46 -12.73
N ARG A 148 -8.67 13.70 -12.90
CA ARG A 148 -10.11 14.04 -12.79
C ARG A 148 -10.93 13.33 -13.85
N ASP A 149 -10.50 13.37 -15.09
CA ASP A 149 -11.24 12.82 -16.23
C ASP A 149 -11.26 11.30 -16.19
N VAL A 150 -10.11 10.68 -15.88
CA VAL A 150 -10.01 9.23 -15.68
C VAL A 150 -10.92 8.76 -14.55
N LEU A 151 -10.89 9.41 -13.40
CA LEU A 151 -11.76 9.07 -12.27
C LEU A 151 -13.23 9.32 -12.60
N GLY A 152 -13.56 10.39 -13.32
CA GLY A 152 -14.92 10.69 -13.77
C GLY A 152 -15.48 9.58 -14.65
N LEU A 153 -14.71 9.09 -15.62
CA LEU A 153 -15.07 7.97 -16.47
C LEU A 153 -15.19 6.65 -15.67
N ALA A 154 -14.25 6.38 -14.79
CA ALA A 154 -14.25 5.18 -13.94
C ALA A 154 -15.49 5.14 -13.03
N ILE A 155 -15.83 6.26 -12.39
CA ILE A 155 -17.04 6.38 -11.56
C ILE A 155 -18.28 6.18 -12.42
N SER A 156 -18.39 6.86 -13.56
CA SER A 156 -19.53 6.74 -14.48
C SER A 156 -19.74 5.28 -14.93
N ALA A 157 -18.65 4.60 -15.29
CA ALA A 157 -18.71 3.19 -15.67
C ALA A 157 -19.20 2.30 -14.52
N SER A 158 -18.75 2.55 -13.28
CA SER A 158 -19.14 1.75 -12.12
C SER A 158 -20.60 1.91 -11.70
N LEU A 159 -21.22 3.02 -12.05
CA LEU A 159 -22.63 3.28 -11.74
C LEU A 159 -23.63 2.57 -12.67
N ASN A 160 -23.15 1.88 -13.71
CA ASN A 160 -24.00 1.07 -14.60
C ASN A 160 -24.50 -0.23 -13.93
N ALA A 161 -23.94 -0.63 -12.81
CA ALA A 161 -24.38 -1.79 -12.04
C ALA A 161 -24.92 -1.37 -10.67
N PRO A 162 -25.93 -2.06 -10.13
CA PRO A 162 -26.39 -1.80 -8.76
C PRO A 162 -25.29 -2.12 -7.76
N PHE A 163 -25.29 -1.41 -6.63
CA PHE A 163 -24.41 -1.74 -5.53
C PHE A 163 -24.91 -3.02 -4.84
N PRO A 164 -24.03 -3.96 -4.50
CA PRO A 164 -24.42 -5.14 -3.75
C PRO A 164 -24.94 -4.74 -2.37
N ASP A 165 -25.97 -5.43 -1.91
CA ASP A 165 -26.42 -5.27 -0.53
C ASP A 165 -25.33 -5.71 0.44
N LEU A 166 -25.21 -5.00 1.56
CA LEU A 166 -24.29 -5.33 2.63
C LEU A 166 -24.75 -6.60 3.31
N SER A 167 -24.17 -7.73 2.95
CA SER A 167 -24.49 -9.01 3.57
C SER A 167 -23.67 -9.19 4.85
N LEU A 168 -24.33 -9.15 5.99
CA LEU A 168 -23.71 -9.44 7.29
C LEU A 168 -23.12 -10.87 7.37
N ILE A 169 -23.58 -11.78 6.52
CA ILE A 169 -23.02 -13.13 6.39
C ILE A 169 -21.54 -13.11 5.99
N HIS A 170 -21.11 -12.16 5.16
CA HIS A 170 -19.71 -12.03 4.78
C HIS A 170 -18.81 -11.50 5.91
N ILE A 171 -19.40 -10.91 6.93
CA ILE A 171 -18.70 -10.42 8.12
C ILE A 171 -18.64 -11.50 9.19
N SER A 172 -19.71 -12.32 9.31
CA SER A 172 -19.83 -13.33 10.36
C SER A 172 -19.30 -14.72 10.00
N GLU A 173 -19.16 -15.03 8.69
CA GLU A 173 -18.69 -16.33 8.22
C GLU A 173 -17.67 -16.23 7.07
N PRO A 174 -16.48 -15.66 7.31
CA PRO A 174 -15.45 -15.56 6.25
C PRO A 174 -14.89 -16.90 5.77
N THR A 175 -15.16 -17.99 6.50
CA THR A 175 -14.59 -19.32 6.27
C THR A 175 -15.42 -20.23 5.37
N ARG A 176 -16.63 -19.88 4.96
CA ARG A 176 -17.49 -20.75 4.15
C ARG A 176 -17.39 -20.55 2.63
N ARG A 177 -16.38 -19.83 2.13
CA ARG A 177 -16.06 -19.76 0.70
C ARG A 177 -14.91 -20.69 0.34
N SER A 178 -15.02 -21.95 0.70
CA SER A 178 -14.17 -22.98 0.13
C SER A 178 -15.06 -24.18 -0.19
N VAL A 179 -15.67 -24.15 -1.35
CA VAL A 179 -15.85 -25.31 -2.25
C VAL A 179 -16.17 -24.75 -3.64
#